data_c20dc878668ce103474630abf6760f8c
#
_entry.id   c20dc878668ce103474630abf6760f8c
#
_cell.length_a   1.000
_cell.length_b   1.000
_cell.length_c   1.000
_cell.angle_alpha   90.00
_cell.angle_beta   90.00
_cell.angle_gamma   90.00
#
_symmetry.space_group_name_H-M   'P 1'
#
loop_
_entity.id
_entity.type
_entity.pdbx_description
1 polymer ?
#
loop_
_entity_poly.entity_id
_entity_poly.type
_entity_poly.pdbx_seq_one_letter_code
_entity_poly.pdbx_strand_id
1 'polypeptide(L)'
;MKYDLITIIGPTASGKTPLAANLADRLHTEIISGDSRQVYRRMDLGTGKDLVDYVVDGRPIPYHLIDIVEPGSKYNVFEYQRDFLKAYQEIIAKGKIPVLCGGTGMYIESVLKGYRLLPVPENPELRASLEGKSLEELTKILQNYKKLHNSTDIDTAKRAIRAIEIEEYYKQQPPEYREFPTLKSLIIGVDINRELRREKITRRLKQRLEEGMIEEVRGLLAEGIHPDDLIYYGLEYKFLTQHVIGELTYDEMFLQLETAIHQFAKRQMTWFRGMERRGFTIHWLDATLPMEEKTEQIINLISTNS
;
A
#
# COMPACT_ATOMS: atom_id res chain seq x y z
N MET A 1 -0.86 -12.55 -24.94
CA MET A 1 0.21 -11.72 -24.32
C MET A 1 0.85 -12.52 -23.18
N LYS A 2 2.14 -12.31 -22.88
CA LYS A 2 2.91 -13.08 -21.88
C LYS A 2 2.54 -12.73 -20.44
N TYR A 3 2.00 -11.55 -20.20
CA TYR A 3 1.69 -11.02 -18.87
C TYR A 3 0.18 -10.86 -18.65
N ASP A 4 -0.26 -11.19 -17.44
CA ASP A 4 -1.63 -11.05 -16.98
C ASP A 4 -1.86 -9.72 -16.26
N LEU A 5 -0.76 -9.07 -15.86
CA LEU A 5 -0.76 -7.85 -15.06
C LEU A 5 0.52 -7.05 -15.34
N ILE A 6 0.43 -5.72 -15.33
CA ILE A 6 1.59 -4.83 -15.27
C ILE A 6 1.59 -4.16 -13.91
N THR A 7 2.71 -4.23 -13.18
CA THR A 7 2.79 -3.68 -11.82
C THR A 7 3.80 -2.54 -11.78
N ILE A 8 3.38 -1.35 -11.39
CA ILE A 8 4.24 -0.18 -11.20
C ILE A 8 4.40 0.08 -9.71
N ILE A 9 5.63 -0.05 -9.23
CA ILE A 9 5.99 0.16 -7.83
C ILE A 9 6.99 1.30 -7.68
N GLY A 10 7.03 1.87 -6.50
CA GLY A 10 8.00 2.91 -6.16
C GLY A 10 7.67 3.57 -4.83
N PRO A 11 8.62 4.28 -4.23
CA PRO A 11 8.39 5.00 -2.99
C PRO A 11 7.45 6.18 -3.19
N THR A 12 6.97 6.73 -2.09
CA THR A 12 6.22 8.00 -2.17
C THR A 12 7.05 9.08 -2.88
N ALA A 13 6.37 9.95 -3.60
CA ALA A 13 6.95 11.04 -4.41
C ALA A 13 7.88 10.60 -5.57
N SER A 14 7.80 9.33 -6.03
CA SER A 14 8.58 8.86 -7.18
C SER A 14 7.96 9.16 -8.55
N GLY A 15 6.70 9.56 -8.62
CA GLY A 15 5.99 9.78 -9.90
C GLY A 15 5.39 8.51 -10.50
N LYS A 16 5.16 7.46 -9.70
CA LYS A 16 4.57 6.20 -10.17
C LYS A 16 3.14 6.35 -10.70
N THR A 17 2.31 7.22 -10.09
CA THR A 17 0.90 7.39 -10.48
C THR A 17 0.77 8.02 -11.87
N PRO A 18 1.42 9.16 -12.16
CA PRO A 18 1.43 9.70 -13.54
C PRO A 18 1.97 8.72 -14.59
N LEU A 19 2.99 7.92 -14.23
CA LEU A 19 3.51 6.88 -15.13
C LEU A 19 2.47 5.78 -15.39
N ALA A 20 1.78 5.33 -14.35
CA ALA A 20 0.72 4.34 -14.48
C ALA A 20 -0.44 4.86 -15.33
N ALA A 21 -0.83 6.13 -15.15
CA ALA A 21 -1.90 6.75 -15.96
C ALA A 21 -1.52 6.87 -17.43
N ASN A 22 -0.32 7.35 -17.74
CA ASN A 22 0.17 7.42 -19.12
C ASN A 22 0.26 6.04 -19.77
N LEU A 23 0.76 5.05 -19.04
CA LEU A 23 0.80 3.68 -19.56
C LEU A 23 -0.60 3.11 -19.78
N ALA A 24 -1.52 3.32 -18.85
CA ALA A 24 -2.90 2.85 -18.98
C ALA A 24 -3.63 3.50 -20.14
N ASP A 25 -3.40 4.79 -20.40
CA ASP A 25 -3.91 5.48 -21.59
C ASP A 25 -3.41 4.84 -22.89
N ARG A 26 -2.09 4.62 -22.99
CA ARG A 26 -1.45 4.00 -24.18
C ARG A 26 -1.92 2.55 -24.42
N LEU A 27 -2.22 1.81 -23.37
CA LEU A 27 -2.71 0.43 -23.44
C LEU A 27 -4.24 0.33 -23.46
N HIS A 28 -4.95 1.46 -23.40
CA HIS A 28 -6.42 1.53 -23.31
C HIS A 28 -6.98 0.66 -22.17
N THR A 29 -6.33 0.69 -21.01
CA THR A 29 -6.66 -0.13 -19.86
C THR A 29 -7.01 0.67 -18.61
N GLU A 30 -7.09 0.01 -17.48
CA GLU A 30 -7.57 0.55 -16.21
C GLU A 30 -6.53 0.30 -15.11
N ILE A 31 -6.52 1.15 -14.08
CA ILE A 31 -5.56 1.07 -12.99
C ILE A 31 -6.23 0.45 -11.76
N ILE A 32 -5.52 -0.44 -11.06
CA ILE A 32 -5.88 -0.89 -9.71
C ILE A 32 -4.89 -0.27 -8.73
N SER A 33 -5.39 0.48 -7.72
CA SER A 33 -4.53 1.06 -6.70
C SER A 33 -4.00 -0.02 -5.75
N GLY A 34 -2.69 -0.01 -5.50
CA GLY A 34 -1.98 -0.82 -4.51
C GLY A 34 -1.57 0.00 -3.29
N ASP A 35 -2.40 0.97 -2.87
CA ASP A 35 -2.15 1.80 -1.71
C ASP A 35 -3.17 1.54 -0.60
N SER A 36 -2.67 1.25 0.61
CA SER A 36 -3.52 0.88 1.75
C SER A 36 -4.26 2.05 2.39
N ARG A 37 -3.99 3.28 1.97
CA ARG A 37 -4.64 4.48 2.53
C ARG A 37 -5.59 5.14 1.55
N GLN A 38 -5.34 5.05 0.26
CA GLN A 38 -6.22 5.62 -0.76
C GLN A 38 -7.60 4.94 -0.86
N VAL A 39 -7.79 3.81 -0.20
CA VAL A 39 -9.08 3.11 -0.12
C VAL A 39 -10.15 3.89 0.66
N TYR A 40 -9.75 4.79 1.56
CA TYR A 40 -10.68 5.53 2.44
C TYR A 40 -11.21 6.78 1.75
N ARG A 41 -12.53 6.94 1.76
CA ARG A 41 -13.21 8.12 1.21
C ARG A 41 -12.88 9.39 2.01
N ARG A 42 -12.83 10.54 1.35
CA ARG A 42 -12.64 11.85 2.00
C ARG A 42 -11.32 11.98 2.77
N MET A 43 -10.41 11.05 2.57
CA MET A 43 -9.04 11.08 3.06
C MET A 43 -8.11 11.31 1.88
N ASP A 44 -8.10 12.53 1.34
CA ASP A 44 -7.55 12.82 0.01
C ASP A 44 -6.12 13.39 0.09
N LEU A 45 -5.96 14.52 0.77
CA LEU A 45 -4.67 15.19 0.90
C LEU A 45 -3.68 14.37 1.73
N GLY A 46 -4.13 13.85 2.88
CA GLY A 46 -3.30 13.05 3.76
C GLY A 46 -2.90 11.69 3.18
N THR A 47 -3.68 11.10 2.27
CA THR A 47 -3.32 9.83 1.62
C THR A 47 -2.60 10.01 0.29
N GLY A 48 -2.60 11.23 -0.23
CA GLY A 48 -2.01 11.52 -1.52
C GLY A 48 -2.77 10.95 -2.70
N LYS A 49 -4.08 11.03 -2.66
CA LYS A 49 -4.95 10.78 -3.80
C LYS A 49 -4.92 11.95 -4.77
N ASP A 50 -3.82 12.14 -5.45
CA ASP A 50 -3.72 13.18 -6.47
C ASP A 50 -4.52 12.72 -7.70
N LEU A 51 -5.87 12.84 -7.64
CA LEU A 51 -6.78 12.32 -8.69
C LEU A 51 -6.56 13.00 -10.03
N VAL A 52 -5.95 14.18 -10.05
CA VAL A 52 -5.52 14.85 -11.28
C VAL A 52 -4.47 14.02 -12.05
N ASP A 53 -3.69 13.19 -11.37
CA ASP A 53 -2.72 12.29 -11.97
C ASP A 53 -3.37 11.18 -12.82
N TYR A 54 -4.67 10.93 -12.62
CA TYR A 54 -5.45 9.97 -13.42
C TYR A 54 -6.13 10.61 -14.62
N VAL A 55 -5.69 11.81 -15.04
CA VAL A 55 -6.16 12.47 -16.26
C VAL A 55 -4.97 12.66 -17.20
N VAL A 56 -5.02 12.08 -18.38
CA VAL A 56 -3.98 12.18 -19.42
C VAL A 56 -4.59 12.86 -20.64
N ASP A 57 -4.02 14.00 -21.05
CA ASP A 57 -4.52 14.81 -22.20
C ASP A 57 -6.03 15.08 -22.13
N GLY A 58 -6.53 15.41 -20.95
CA GLY A 58 -7.95 15.69 -20.69
C GLY A 58 -8.85 14.44 -20.64
N ARG A 59 -8.31 13.24 -20.77
CA ARG A 59 -9.04 11.97 -20.69
C ARG A 59 -8.88 11.34 -19.32
N PRO A 60 -9.96 11.05 -18.59
CA PRO A 60 -9.89 10.35 -17.31
C PRO A 60 -9.52 8.89 -17.53
N ILE A 61 -8.56 8.39 -16.78
CA ILE A 61 -8.16 6.99 -16.74
C ILE A 61 -8.96 6.29 -15.65
N PRO A 62 -9.72 5.22 -15.98
CA PRO A 62 -10.46 4.47 -14.96
C PRO A 62 -9.54 3.84 -13.93
N TYR A 63 -9.94 3.94 -12.66
CA TYR A 63 -9.19 3.36 -11.54
C TYR A 63 -10.11 2.61 -10.58
N HIS A 64 -9.53 1.67 -9.85
CA HIS A 64 -10.20 0.82 -8.86
C HIS A 64 -9.45 0.88 -7.53
N LEU A 65 -10.15 0.56 -6.45
CA LEU A 65 -9.67 0.48 -5.07
C LEU A 65 -9.19 1.83 -4.50
N ILE A 66 -9.79 2.90 -4.98
CA ILE A 66 -9.74 4.25 -4.39
C ILE A 66 -11.16 4.58 -3.94
N ASP A 67 -11.30 5.19 -2.75
CA ASP A 67 -12.61 5.62 -2.19
C ASP A 67 -13.66 4.51 -2.08
N ILE A 68 -13.26 3.34 -1.60
CA ILE A 68 -14.14 2.16 -1.49
C ILE A 68 -14.63 1.89 -0.06
N VAL A 69 -14.01 2.48 0.96
CA VAL A 69 -14.34 2.29 2.39
C VAL A 69 -14.51 3.62 3.10
N GLU A 70 -15.37 3.66 4.12
CA GLU A 70 -15.56 4.85 4.93
C GLU A 70 -14.43 5.02 5.96
N PRO A 71 -14.02 6.26 6.28
CA PRO A 71 -13.11 6.54 7.39
C PRO A 71 -13.67 6.02 8.72
N GLY A 72 -12.79 5.68 9.66
CA GLY A 72 -13.16 5.02 10.93
C GLY A 72 -13.16 3.48 10.82
N SER A 73 -13.23 2.92 9.61
CA SER A 73 -13.14 1.47 9.40
C SER A 73 -11.68 0.98 9.32
N LYS A 74 -11.49 -0.32 9.45
CA LYS A 74 -10.16 -0.96 9.35
C LYS A 74 -10.14 -1.85 8.11
N TYR A 75 -9.40 -1.43 7.10
CA TYR A 75 -9.20 -2.20 5.88
C TYR A 75 -7.83 -2.89 5.90
N ASN A 76 -7.80 -4.17 5.61
CA ASN A 76 -6.62 -5.02 5.76
C ASN A 76 -6.23 -5.74 4.45
N VAL A 77 -5.12 -6.46 4.47
CA VAL A 77 -4.57 -7.13 3.28
C VAL A 77 -5.48 -8.25 2.74
N PHE A 78 -6.27 -8.90 3.58
CA PHE A 78 -7.25 -9.91 3.13
C PHE A 78 -8.37 -9.25 2.31
N GLU A 79 -8.93 -8.15 2.81
CA GLU A 79 -9.97 -7.38 2.10
C GLU A 79 -9.40 -6.83 0.80
N TYR A 80 -8.17 -6.30 0.82
CA TYR A 80 -7.49 -5.82 -0.37
C TYR A 80 -7.35 -6.93 -1.44
N GLN A 81 -6.90 -8.11 -1.05
CA GLN A 81 -6.71 -9.22 -1.99
C GLN A 81 -8.04 -9.67 -2.62
N ARG A 82 -9.12 -9.73 -1.83
CA ARG A 82 -10.49 -10.02 -2.30
C ARG A 82 -10.95 -8.97 -3.32
N ASP A 83 -10.82 -7.69 -2.97
CA ASP A 83 -11.32 -6.60 -3.81
C ASP A 83 -10.43 -6.38 -5.03
N PHE A 84 -9.13 -6.63 -4.92
CA PHE A 84 -8.23 -6.69 -6.07
C PHE A 84 -8.68 -7.75 -7.07
N LEU A 85 -8.97 -8.96 -6.62
CA LEU A 85 -9.37 -10.04 -7.52
C LEU A 85 -10.67 -9.70 -8.26
N LYS A 86 -11.62 -9.04 -7.59
CA LYS A 86 -12.85 -8.56 -8.21
C LYS A 86 -12.55 -7.53 -9.31
N ALA A 87 -11.79 -6.48 -8.99
CA ALA A 87 -11.41 -5.44 -9.96
C ALA A 87 -10.61 -6.04 -11.14
N TYR A 88 -9.68 -6.95 -10.85
CA TYR A 88 -8.90 -7.67 -11.85
C TYR A 88 -9.83 -8.42 -12.82
N GLN A 89 -10.79 -9.20 -12.30
CA GLN A 89 -11.74 -9.96 -13.13
C GLN A 89 -12.63 -9.04 -13.99
N GLU A 90 -13.05 -7.90 -13.46
CA GLU A 90 -13.84 -6.92 -14.21
C GLU A 90 -13.05 -6.33 -15.39
N ILE A 91 -11.76 -6.10 -15.23
CA ILE A 91 -10.89 -5.53 -16.28
C ILE A 91 -10.57 -6.58 -17.36
N ILE A 92 -10.20 -7.79 -16.95
CA ILE A 92 -9.89 -8.86 -17.92
C ILE A 92 -11.13 -9.31 -18.71
N ALA A 93 -12.32 -9.24 -18.13
CA ALA A 93 -13.58 -9.52 -18.85
C ALA A 93 -13.81 -8.52 -20.00
N LYS A 94 -13.21 -7.33 -19.95
CA LYS A 94 -13.19 -6.35 -21.05
C LYS A 94 -12.07 -6.60 -22.08
N GLY A 95 -11.32 -7.71 -21.95
CA GLY A 95 -10.17 -8.02 -22.80
C GLY A 95 -8.92 -7.17 -22.57
N LYS A 96 -8.82 -6.52 -21.39
CA LYS A 96 -7.73 -5.59 -21.04
C LYS A 96 -6.78 -6.22 -20.02
N ILE A 97 -5.51 -5.80 -20.05
CA ILE A 97 -4.52 -6.14 -19.01
C ILE A 97 -4.46 -4.98 -18.01
N PRO A 98 -4.81 -5.17 -16.73
CA PRO A 98 -4.79 -4.10 -15.74
C PRO A 98 -3.37 -3.63 -15.41
N VAL A 99 -3.27 -2.36 -14.97
CA VAL A 99 -2.07 -1.79 -14.37
C VAL A 99 -2.26 -1.71 -12.86
N LEU A 100 -1.52 -2.49 -12.09
CA LEU A 100 -1.44 -2.35 -10.62
C LEU A 100 -0.42 -1.26 -10.29
N CYS A 101 -0.85 -0.20 -9.60
CA CYS A 101 0.03 0.90 -9.21
C CYS A 101 -0.01 1.15 -7.71
N GLY A 102 1.14 1.10 -7.03
CA GLY A 102 1.13 1.41 -5.61
C GLY A 102 2.47 1.40 -4.89
N GLY A 103 2.40 1.78 -3.62
CA GLY A 103 3.55 1.85 -2.72
C GLY A 103 3.46 0.92 -1.49
N THR A 104 2.32 0.24 -1.28
CA THR A 104 2.14 -0.67 -0.15
C THR A 104 2.64 -2.07 -0.50
N GLY A 105 3.91 -2.32 -0.20
CA GLY A 105 4.60 -3.55 -0.62
C GLY A 105 3.87 -4.84 -0.21
N MET A 106 3.29 -4.91 1.01
CA MET A 106 2.52 -6.06 1.46
C MET A 106 1.28 -6.33 0.58
N TYR A 107 0.55 -5.29 0.17
CA TYR A 107 -0.61 -5.42 -0.71
C TYR A 107 -0.21 -5.96 -2.07
N ILE A 108 0.81 -5.35 -2.67
CA ILE A 108 1.34 -5.74 -3.97
C ILE A 108 1.84 -7.19 -3.93
N GLU A 109 2.68 -7.52 -2.95
CA GLU A 109 3.26 -8.87 -2.86
C GLU A 109 2.20 -9.94 -2.57
N SER A 110 1.14 -9.60 -1.80
CA SER A 110 0.06 -10.54 -1.50
C SER A 110 -0.68 -11.03 -2.75
N VAL A 111 -0.88 -10.15 -3.74
CA VAL A 111 -1.53 -10.51 -4.99
C VAL A 111 -0.56 -11.13 -6.00
N LEU A 112 0.69 -10.68 -6.05
CA LEU A 112 1.68 -11.24 -6.96
C LEU A 112 2.13 -12.66 -6.58
N LYS A 113 2.17 -12.97 -5.29
CA LYS A 113 2.46 -14.33 -4.77
C LYS A 113 1.24 -15.18 -4.51
N GLY A 114 0.04 -14.59 -4.62
CA GLY A 114 -1.18 -15.29 -4.28
C GLY A 114 -1.17 -15.77 -2.82
N TYR A 115 -0.91 -14.85 -1.87
CA TYR A 115 -0.89 -15.25 -0.46
C TYR A 115 -2.21 -15.90 -0.06
N ARG A 116 -2.12 -17.01 0.67
CA ARG A 116 -3.28 -17.70 1.21
C ARG A 116 -3.76 -16.94 2.44
N LEU A 117 -4.71 -16.05 2.24
CA LEU A 117 -5.28 -15.25 3.31
C LEU A 117 -6.71 -15.72 3.60
N LEU A 118 -7.02 -15.88 4.89
CA LEU A 118 -8.37 -16.18 5.38
C LEU A 118 -8.83 -15.05 6.31
N PRO A 119 -10.15 -14.84 6.41
CA PRO A 119 -10.72 -13.93 7.41
C PRO A 119 -10.63 -14.59 8.78
N VAL A 120 -9.53 -14.36 9.48
CA VAL A 120 -9.33 -14.88 10.84
C VAL A 120 -9.96 -13.89 11.83
N PRO A 121 -11.02 -14.26 12.56
CA PRO A 121 -11.60 -13.42 13.60
C PRO A 121 -10.63 -13.20 14.76
N GLU A 122 -10.87 -12.18 15.55
CA GLU A 122 -10.16 -12.01 16.82
C GLU A 122 -10.61 -13.08 17.81
N ASN A 123 -9.67 -13.65 18.54
CA ASN A 123 -9.92 -14.63 19.60
C ASN A 123 -9.59 -14.01 20.97
N PRO A 124 -10.58 -13.43 21.68
CA PRO A 124 -10.35 -12.76 22.96
C PRO A 124 -9.75 -13.67 24.03
N GLU A 125 -10.15 -14.95 24.07
CA GLU A 125 -9.64 -15.90 25.06
C GLU A 125 -8.16 -16.21 24.84
N LEU A 126 -7.78 -16.46 23.58
CA LEU A 126 -6.37 -16.66 23.22
C LEU A 126 -5.55 -15.41 23.52
N ARG A 127 -6.06 -14.22 23.16
CA ARG A 127 -5.38 -12.95 23.43
C ARG A 127 -5.15 -12.75 24.93
N ALA A 128 -6.17 -13.00 25.77
CA ALA A 128 -6.06 -12.92 27.22
C ALA A 128 -5.01 -13.90 27.77
N SER A 129 -4.92 -15.10 27.22
CA SER A 129 -3.90 -16.11 27.64
C SER A 129 -2.46 -15.73 27.25
N LEU A 130 -2.31 -14.85 26.25
CA LEU A 130 -1.03 -14.36 25.75
C LEU A 130 -0.66 -12.98 26.31
N GLU A 131 -1.59 -12.31 26.98
CA GLU A 131 -1.38 -10.99 27.57
C GLU A 131 -0.29 -11.05 28.65
N GLY A 132 0.55 -10.02 28.71
CA GLY A 132 1.66 -9.94 29.67
C GLY A 132 2.90 -10.78 29.31
N LYS A 133 2.84 -11.64 28.28
CA LYS A 133 4.02 -12.39 27.83
C LYS A 133 5.01 -11.47 27.11
N SER A 134 6.28 -11.70 27.35
CA SER A 134 7.36 -11.00 26.65
C SER A 134 7.38 -11.36 25.15
N LEU A 135 7.96 -10.46 24.33
CA LEU A 135 8.11 -10.71 22.89
C LEU A 135 8.90 -11.99 22.60
N GLU A 136 9.87 -12.34 23.45
CA GLU A 136 10.66 -13.56 23.33
C GLU A 136 9.80 -14.82 23.54
N GLU A 137 8.95 -14.83 24.57
CA GLU A 137 8.02 -15.93 24.84
C GLU A 137 7.00 -16.10 23.72
N LEU A 138 6.41 -15.00 23.23
CA LEU A 138 5.50 -15.01 22.09
C LEU A 138 6.19 -15.52 20.82
N THR A 139 7.44 -15.15 20.60
CA THR A 139 8.24 -15.65 19.48
C THR A 139 8.44 -17.16 19.55
N LYS A 140 8.77 -17.70 20.73
CA LYS A 140 8.90 -19.16 20.96
C LYS A 140 7.58 -19.88 20.71
N ILE A 141 6.47 -19.31 21.15
CA ILE A 141 5.13 -19.89 20.88
C ILE A 141 4.87 -19.93 19.38
N LEU A 142 5.10 -18.83 18.67
CA LEU A 142 4.89 -18.75 17.21
C LEU A 142 5.78 -19.75 16.44
N GLN A 143 7.01 -19.97 16.89
CA GLN A 143 7.93 -20.94 16.29
C GLN A 143 7.44 -22.40 16.36
N ASN A 144 6.54 -22.73 17.30
CA ASN A 144 5.90 -24.05 17.36
C ASN A 144 4.87 -24.27 16.24
N TYR A 145 4.37 -23.19 15.64
CA TYR A 145 3.39 -23.25 14.54
C TYR A 145 4.05 -23.19 13.18
N LYS A 146 5.05 -22.31 13.03
CA LYS A 146 5.72 -22.10 11.73
C LYS A 146 7.18 -21.73 11.88
N LYS A 147 7.97 -22.05 10.84
CA LYS A 147 9.31 -21.50 10.69
C LYS A 147 9.22 -20.01 10.38
N LEU A 148 9.89 -19.18 11.16
CA LEU A 148 9.92 -17.75 10.93
C LEU A 148 10.82 -17.42 9.73
N HIS A 149 10.24 -16.79 8.73
CA HIS A 149 10.95 -16.37 7.51
C HIS A 149 11.23 -14.86 7.47
N ASN A 150 10.63 -14.11 8.41
CA ASN A 150 10.80 -12.67 8.54
C ASN A 150 10.69 -12.25 10.02
N SER A 151 11.13 -11.02 10.32
CA SER A 151 11.01 -10.42 11.65
C SER A 151 9.71 -9.64 11.85
N THR A 152 8.89 -9.47 10.82
CA THR A 152 7.72 -8.59 10.86
C THR A 152 6.65 -9.08 11.83
N ASP A 153 6.46 -10.40 11.91
CA ASP A 153 5.48 -11.02 12.81
C ASP A 153 5.88 -10.90 14.29
N ILE A 154 7.15 -10.64 14.54
CA ILE A 154 7.73 -10.56 15.88
C ILE A 154 8.33 -9.19 16.21
N ASP A 155 7.97 -8.12 15.48
CA ASP A 155 8.42 -6.76 15.76
C ASP A 155 7.83 -6.20 17.06
N THR A 156 6.61 -6.61 17.38
CA THR A 156 5.88 -6.18 18.59
C THR A 156 5.04 -7.33 19.15
N ALA A 157 4.77 -7.28 20.46
CA ALA A 157 3.90 -8.26 21.12
C ALA A 157 2.52 -8.37 20.44
N LYS A 158 1.92 -7.24 20.04
CA LYS A 158 0.64 -7.20 19.32
C LYS A 158 0.68 -7.97 18.01
N ARG A 159 1.76 -7.84 17.24
CA ARG A 159 1.94 -8.59 15.97
C ARG A 159 2.18 -10.07 16.21
N ALA A 160 2.99 -10.41 17.20
CA ALA A 160 3.26 -11.79 17.56
C ALA A 160 1.97 -12.51 18.02
N ILE A 161 1.16 -11.87 18.86
CA ILE A 161 -0.15 -12.38 19.29
C ILE A 161 -1.06 -12.60 18.07
N ARG A 162 -1.13 -11.62 17.16
CA ARG A 162 -1.94 -11.77 15.94
C ARG A 162 -1.45 -12.89 15.04
N ALA A 163 -0.16 -13.07 14.90
CA ALA A 163 0.41 -14.18 14.13
C ALA A 163 0.09 -15.54 14.75
N ILE A 164 0.18 -15.68 16.08
CA ILE A 164 -0.22 -16.89 16.81
C ILE A 164 -1.72 -17.17 16.61
N GLU A 165 -2.56 -16.15 16.73
CA GLU A 165 -4.01 -16.26 16.52
C GLU A 165 -4.37 -16.77 15.11
N ILE A 166 -3.66 -16.30 14.09
CA ILE A 166 -3.84 -16.76 12.70
C ILE A 166 -3.42 -18.23 12.55
N GLU A 167 -2.28 -18.62 13.09
CA GLU A 167 -1.80 -19.99 12.98
C GLU A 167 -2.70 -20.96 13.76
N GLU A 168 -3.18 -20.57 14.95
CA GLU A 168 -4.11 -21.39 15.74
C GLU A 168 -5.43 -21.60 14.98
N TYR A 169 -5.96 -20.55 14.36
CA TYR A 169 -7.16 -20.64 13.54
C TYR A 169 -6.95 -21.60 12.34
N TYR A 170 -5.83 -21.51 11.65
CA TYR A 170 -5.50 -22.38 10.52
C TYR A 170 -5.33 -23.84 10.91
N LYS A 171 -4.88 -24.11 12.13
CA LYS A 171 -4.77 -25.47 12.68
C LYS A 171 -6.12 -26.10 12.98
N GLN A 172 -7.08 -25.32 13.47
CA GLN A 172 -8.42 -25.79 13.83
C GLN A 172 -9.36 -25.90 12.62
N GLN A 173 -9.18 -25.05 11.64
CA GLN A 173 -9.96 -25.03 10.42
C GLN A 173 -9.03 -25.18 9.21
N PRO A 174 -8.73 -26.41 8.78
CA PRO A 174 -8.01 -26.61 7.53
C PRO A 174 -8.82 -25.93 6.41
N PRO A 175 -8.25 -24.98 5.73
CA PRO A 175 -8.98 -24.10 4.84
C PRO A 175 -9.47 -24.84 3.61
N GLU A 176 -10.75 -24.73 3.28
CA GLU A 176 -11.20 -24.79 1.90
C GLU A 176 -10.70 -23.53 1.19
N TYR A 177 -9.50 -23.62 0.63
CA TYR A 177 -8.91 -22.49 -0.07
C TYR A 177 -9.58 -22.27 -1.42
N ARG A 178 -10.12 -21.08 -1.64
CA ARG A 178 -10.20 -20.58 -3.01
C ARG A 178 -8.76 -20.25 -3.42
N GLU A 179 -8.23 -20.99 -4.38
CA GLU A 179 -6.90 -20.69 -4.91
C GLU A 179 -6.91 -19.29 -5.52
N PHE A 180 -5.98 -18.44 -5.02
CA PHE A 180 -5.75 -17.16 -5.68
C PHE A 180 -5.00 -17.43 -7.00
N PRO A 181 -5.41 -16.82 -8.13
CA PRO A 181 -4.77 -17.10 -9.41
C PRO A 181 -3.29 -16.72 -9.38
N THR A 182 -2.45 -17.54 -10.00
CA THR A 182 -1.05 -17.20 -10.23
C THR A 182 -0.97 -16.18 -11.36
N LEU A 183 -0.56 -14.95 -11.04
CA LEU A 183 -0.48 -13.85 -11.99
C LEU A 183 0.95 -13.68 -12.49
N LYS A 184 1.14 -13.72 -13.80
CA LYS A 184 2.41 -13.36 -14.44
C LYS A 184 2.45 -11.84 -14.61
N SER A 185 3.21 -11.15 -13.77
CA SER A 185 3.30 -9.69 -13.82
C SER A 185 4.64 -9.21 -14.37
N LEU A 186 4.58 -8.23 -15.26
CA LEU A 186 5.72 -7.36 -15.56
C LEU A 186 5.83 -6.31 -14.46
N ILE A 187 6.91 -6.35 -13.67
CA ILE A 187 7.08 -5.43 -12.54
C ILE A 187 8.08 -4.34 -12.90
N ILE A 188 7.60 -3.10 -12.86
CA ILE A 188 8.37 -1.88 -13.11
C ILE A 188 8.56 -1.15 -11.80
N GLY A 189 9.81 -0.92 -11.42
CA GLY A 189 10.18 -0.10 -10.27
C GLY A 189 10.56 1.32 -10.72
N VAL A 190 10.00 2.33 -10.07
CA VAL A 190 10.44 3.72 -10.30
C VAL A 190 11.51 4.06 -9.28
N ASP A 191 12.76 4.13 -9.75
CA ASP A 191 13.91 4.51 -8.93
C ASP A 191 14.13 6.02 -8.95
N ILE A 192 14.31 6.58 -7.78
CA ILE A 192 14.54 8.01 -7.60
C ILE A 192 15.71 8.23 -6.65
N ASN A 193 16.65 9.09 -7.06
CA ASN A 193 17.75 9.50 -6.22
C ASN A 193 17.26 9.96 -4.84
N ARG A 194 18.03 9.66 -3.79
CA ARG A 194 17.64 9.91 -2.39
C ARG A 194 17.42 11.39 -2.10
N GLU A 195 18.31 12.24 -2.58
CA GLU A 195 18.28 13.69 -2.35
C GLU A 195 17.06 14.31 -3.02
N LEU A 196 16.84 14.01 -4.30
CA LEU A 196 15.69 14.47 -5.06
C LEU A 196 14.36 13.97 -4.46
N ARG A 197 14.33 12.73 -3.97
CA ARG A 197 13.16 12.18 -3.28
C ARG A 197 12.84 12.94 -2.01
N ARG A 198 13.85 13.25 -1.20
CA ARG A 198 13.68 14.02 0.04
C ARG A 198 13.14 15.42 -0.26
N GLU A 199 13.69 16.10 -1.23
CA GLU A 199 13.22 17.41 -1.68
C GLU A 199 11.75 17.36 -2.14
N LYS A 200 11.40 16.39 -2.98
CA LYS A 200 10.02 16.22 -3.47
C LYS A 200 9.04 15.91 -2.32
N ILE A 201 9.44 15.09 -1.34
CA ILE A 201 8.62 14.80 -0.16
C ILE A 201 8.35 16.06 0.65
N THR A 202 9.39 16.82 1.01
CA THR A 202 9.28 18.05 1.79
C THR A 202 8.42 19.09 1.07
N ARG A 203 8.66 19.31 -0.24
CA ARG A 203 7.88 20.25 -1.04
C ARG A 203 6.39 19.85 -1.10
N ARG A 204 6.09 18.58 -1.34
CA ARG A 204 4.72 18.08 -1.39
C ARG A 204 4.02 18.17 -0.05
N LEU A 205 4.71 17.89 1.06
CA LEU A 205 4.15 18.05 2.40
C LEU A 205 3.75 19.51 2.67
N LYS A 206 4.63 20.49 2.37
CA LYS A 206 4.33 21.91 2.52
C LYS A 206 3.11 22.32 1.69
N GLN A 207 3.11 21.97 0.40
CA GLN A 207 2.01 22.28 -0.50
C GLN A 207 0.67 21.73 0.03
N ARG A 208 0.61 20.49 0.49
CA ARG A 208 -0.63 19.90 1.01
C ARG A 208 -1.11 20.51 2.32
N LEU A 209 -0.19 20.96 3.16
CA LEU A 209 -0.56 21.72 4.35
C LEU A 209 -1.20 23.06 3.97
N GLU A 210 -0.70 23.73 2.94
CA GLU A 210 -1.29 24.95 2.38
C GLU A 210 -2.64 24.69 1.68
N GLU A 211 -2.83 23.52 1.07
CA GLU A 211 -4.07 23.07 0.42
C GLU A 211 -5.16 22.64 1.41
N GLY A 212 -4.87 22.60 2.72
CA GLY A 212 -5.86 22.33 3.75
C GLY A 212 -5.83 20.93 4.34
N MET A 213 -4.69 20.26 4.36
CA MET A 213 -4.58 18.91 4.93
C MET A 213 -4.93 18.85 6.44
N ILE A 214 -4.73 19.95 7.19
CA ILE A 214 -5.16 20.04 8.59
C ILE A 214 -6.69 20.16 8.66
N GLU A 215 -7.29 20.93 7.78
CA GLU A 215 -8.73 21.12 7.67
C GLU A 215 -9.45 19.83 7.29
N GLU A 216 -8.83 18.99 6.45
CA GLU A 216 -9.34 17.64 6.14
C GLU A 216 -9.50 16.81 7.43
N VAL A 217 -8.49 16.80 8.30
CA VAL A 217 -8.56 16.09 9.59
C VAL A 217 -9.58 16.70 10.53
N ARG A 218 -9.68 18.04 10.61
CA ARG A 218 -10.73 18.71 11.40
C ARG A 218 -12.13 18.33 10.94
N GLY A 219 -12.33 18.26 9.62
CA GLY A 219 -13.60 17.82 9.03
C GLY A 219 -13.98 16.42 9.45
N LEU A 220 -13.03 15.46 9.35
CA LEU A 220 -13.26 14.06 9.75
C LEU A 220 -13.59 13.92 11.24
N LEU A 221 -12.90 14.67 12.10
CA LEU A 221 -13.20 14.69 13.54
C LEU A 221 -14.57 15.32 13.83
N ALA A 222 -14.95 16.40 13.12
CA ALA A 222 -16.26 17.04 13.26
C ALA A 222 -17.41 16.14 12.79
N GLU A 223 -17.17 15.21 11.87
CA GLU A 223 -18.12 14.17 11.45
C GLU A 223 -18.25 13.03 12.46
N GLY A 224 -17.50 13.06 13.56
CA GLY A 224 -17.58 12.08 14.64
C GLY A 224 -16.62 10.90 14.54
N ILE A 225 -15.62 10.94 13.63
CA ILE A 225 -14.58 9.91 13.60
C ILE A 225 -13.68 10.08 14.82
N HIS A 226 -13.48 8.99 15.56
CA HIS A 226 -12.69 9.05 16.79
C HIS A 226 -11.21 9.35 16.49
N PRO A 227 -10.53 10.19 17.29
CA PRO A 227 -9.11 10.51 17.09
C PRO A 227 -8.21 9.26 16.98
N ASP A 228 -8.46 8.24 17.78
CA ASP A 228 -7.68 7.00 17.77
C ASP A 228 -7.79 6.25 16.43
N ASP A 229 -8.93 6.32 15.74
CA ASP A 229 -9.09 5.70 14.43
C ASP A 229 -8.26 6.45 13.37
N LEU A 230 -8.17 7.78 13.43
CA LEU A 230 -7.30 8.56 12.56
C LEU A 230 -5.83 8.32 12.89
N ILE A 231 -5.45 8.28 14.16
CA ILE A 231 -4.09 7.94 14.62
C ILE A 231 -3.69 6.54 14.16
N TYR A 232 -4.62 5.58 14.15
CA TYR A 232 -4.39 4.22 13.66
C TYR A 232 -3.95 4.19 12.19
N TYR A 233 -4.42 5.10 11.35
CA TYR A 233 -3.98 5.14 9.95
C TYR A 233 -2.50 5.51 9.80
N GLY A 234 -1.90 6.13 10.81
CA GLY A 234 -0.48 6.44 10.84
C GLY A 234 -0.09 7.63 9.95
N LEU A 235 1.22 7.88 9.84
CA LEU A 235 1.79 8.97 9.04
C LEU A 235 1.00 10.28 9.18
N GLU A 236 0.51 10.82 8.08
CA GLU A 236 -0.15 12.12 8.00
C GLU A 236 -1.27 12.21 9.03
N TYR A 237 -2.22 11.26 9.02
CA TYR A 237 -3.38 11.32 9.93
C TYR A 237 -2.99 11.22 11.40
N LYS A 238 -1.94 10.47 11.73
CA LYS A 238 -1.46 10.40 13.11
C LYS A 238 -1.01 11.77 13.61
N PHE A 239 -0.06 12.38 12.91
CA PHE A 239 0.56 13.62 13.40
C PHE A 239 -0.36 14.83 13.26
N LEU A 240 -1.16 14.87 12.19
CA LEU A 240 -2.19 15.91 12.01
C LEU A 240 -3.27 15.84 13.09
N THR A 241 -3.77 14.64 13.41
CA THR A 241 -4.75 14.47 14.49
C THR A 241 -4.17 14.90 15.82
N GLN A 242 -2.94 14.49 16.16
CA GLN A 242 -2.26 14.90 17.39
C GLN A 242 -2.09 16.42 17.48
N HIS A 243 -1.84 17.09 16.35
CA HIS A 243 -1.83 18.55 16.31
C HIS A 243 -3.23 19.15 16.53
N VAL A 244 -4.25 18.65 15.86
CA VAL A 244 -5.62 19.18 15.93
C VAL A 244 -6.21 19.04 17.35
N ILE A 245 -5.89 17.92 18.04
CA ILE A 245 -6.34 17.71 19.44
C ILE A 245 -5.42 18.37 20.48
N GLY A 246 -4.37 19.10 20.08
CA GLY A 246 -3.51 19.89 20.94
C GLY A 246 -2.36 19.13 21.61
N GLU A 247 -2.05 17.91 21.17
CA GLU A 247 -0.90 17.13 21.66
C GLU A 247 0.43 17.61 21.08
N LEU A 248 0.43 18.20 19.87
CA LEU A 248 1.61 18.70 19.19
C LEU A 248 1.40 20.14 18.72
N THR A 249 2.42 20.94 18.83
CA THR A 249 2.50 22.23 18.13
C THR A 249 2.60 22.01 16.61
N TYR A 250 2.37 23.04 15.81
CA TYR A 250 2.52 22.96 14.35
C TYR A 250 3.95 22.54 13.94
N ASP A 251 4.97 23.14 14.56
CA ASP A 251 6.36 22.86 14.23
C ASP A 251 6.77 21.43 14.60
N GLU A 252 6.31 20.93 15.75
CA GLU A 252 6.55 19.55 16.16
C GLU A 252 5.84 18.56 15.20
N MET A 253 4.59 18.83 14.87
CA MET A 253 3.82 18.02 13.92
C MET A 253 4.54 17.97 12.57
N PHE A 254 4.94 19.13 12.01
CA PHE A 254 5.63 19.20 10.72
C PHE A 254 6.93 18.40 10.73
N LEU A 255 7.81 18.62 11.72
CA LEU A 255 9.11 17.95 11.81
C LEU A 255 8.97 16.43 11.97
N GLN A 256 8.04 15.99 12.84
CA GLN A 256 7.81 14.57 13.08
C GLN A 256 7.19 13.89 11.84
N LEU A 257 6.22 14.53 11.21
CA LEU A 257 5.57 14.01 10.00
C LEU A 257 6.56 13.92 8.84
N GLU A 258 7.33 14.98 8.57
CA GLU A 258 8.36 14.97 7.52
C GLU A 258 9.35 13.83 7.72
N THR A 259 9.85 13.67 8.95
CA THR A 259 10.76 12.58 9.32
C THR A 259 10.11 11.21 9.09
N ALA A 260 8.86 11.05 9.49
CA ALA A 260 8.12 9.80 9.33
C ALA A 260 7.89 9.43 7.86
N ILE A 261 7.59 10.40 6.98
CA ILE A 261 7.44 10.19 5.53
C ILE A 261 8.77 9.78 4.91
N HIS A 262 9.89 10.41 5.29
CA HIS A 262 11.21 10.00 4.81
C HIS A 262 11.56 8.56 5.21
N GLN A 263 11.26 8.19 6.46
CA GLN A 263 11.45 6.82 6.94
C GLN A 263 10.52 5.83 6.21
N PHE A 264 9.28 6.23 5.94
CA PHE A 264 8.33 5.42 5.18
C PHE A 264 8.83 5.14 3.76
N ALA A 265 9.29 6.17 3.04
CA ALA A 265 9.88 6.01 1.72
C ALA A 265 11.11 5.07 1.72
N LYS A 266 11.95 5.13 2.77
CA LYS A 266 13.07 4.19 2.95
C LYS A 266 12.57 2.76 3.15
N ARG A 267 11.53 2.56 3.98
CA ARG A 267 10.94 1.23 4.19
C ARG A 267 10.33 0.65 2.92
N GLN A 268 9.66 1.48 2.09
CA GLN A 268 9.14 1.05 0.79
C GLN A 268 10.25 0.50 -0.10
N MET A 269 11.35 1.23 -0.27
CA MET A 269 12.49 0.78 -1.06
C MET A 269 13.14 -0.49 -0.49
N THR A 270 13.26 -0.58 0.83
CA THR A 270 13.75 -1.81 1.48
C THR A 270 12.86 -3.01 1.19
N TRP A 271 11.53 -2.81 1.17
CA TRP A 271 10.57 -3.85 0.82
C TRP A 271 10.74 -4.30 -0.63
N PHE A 272 10.79 -3.38 -1.58
CA PHE A 272 10.92 -3.69 -3.00
C PHE A 272 12.23 -4.41 -3.33
N ARG A 273 13.35 -3.96 -2.78
CA ARG A 273 14.63 -4.70 -2.87
C ARG A 273 14.56 -6.07 -2.18
N GLY A 274 13.73 -6.19 -1.14
CA GLY A 274 13.41 -7.47 -0.52
C GLY A 274 12.62 -8.40 -1.45
N MET A 275 11.72 -7.87 -2.28
CA MET A 275 11.00 -8.66 -3.29
C MET A 275 11.97 -9.29 -4.29
N GLU A 276 13.00 -8.56 -4.75
CA GLU A 276 14.04 -9.12 -5.64
C GLU A 276 14.75 -10.31 -4.98
N ARG A 277 15.13 -10.18 -3.71
CA ARG A 277 15.73 -11.30 -2.96
C ARG A 277 14.78 -12.49 -2.78
N ARG A 278 13.47 -12.26 -2.86
CA ARG A 278 12.43 -13.31 -2.82
C ARG A 278 12.03 -13.84 -4.20
N GLY A 279 12.82 -13.49 -5.25
CA GLY A 279 12.72 -14.06 -6.59
C GLY A 279 11.86 -13.26 -7.57
N PHE A 280 11.43 -12.04 -7.25
CA PHE A 280 10.77 -11.17 -8.22
C PHE A 280 11.81 -10.47 -9.12
N THR A 281 11.53 -10.40 -10.41
CA THR A 281 12.29 -9.58 -11.36
C THR A 281 11.64 -8.20 -11.44
N ILE A 282 12.37 -7.15 -11.05
CA ILE A 282 11.92 -5.76 -11.10
C ILE A 282 12.77 -5.01 -12.12
N HIS A 283 12.12 -4.41 -13.11
CA HIS A 283 12.77 -3.53 -14.09
C HIS A 283 12.74 -2.10 -13.56
N TRP A 284 13.88 -1.60 -13.10
CA TRP A 284 14.00 -0.26 -12.53
C TRP A 284 14.15 0.79 -13.62
N LEU A 285 13.28 1.81 -13.58
CA LEU A 285 13.32 2.99 -14.44
C LEU A 285 13.73 4.22 -13.63
N ASP A 286 14.58 5.04 -14.21
CA ASP A 286 14.95 6.32 -13.59
C ASP A 286 13.74 7.28 -13.59
N ALA A 287 13.38 7.77 -12.41
CA ALA A 287 12.27 8.71 -12.22
C ALA A 287 12.47 10.04 -12.98
N THR A 288 13.71 10.39 -13.30
CA THR A 288 14.07 11.66 -13.95
C THR A 288 13.90 11.66 -15.48
N LEU A 289 13.77 10.49 -16.08
CA LEU A 289 13.52 10.37 -17.52
C LEU A 289 12.20 11.06 -17.90
N PRO A 290 12.10 11.58 -19.14
CA PRO A 290 10.83 12.06 -19.69
C PRO A 290 9.72 11.01 -19.62
N MET A 291 8.49 11.43 -19.44
CA MET A 291 7.34 10.51 -19.32
C MET A 291 7.21 9.61 -20.55
N GLU A 292 7.34 10.16 -21.73
CA GLU A 292 7.26 9.41 -22.98
C GLU A 292 8.31 8.31 -23.06
N GLU A 293 9.56 8.62 -22.70
CA GLU A 293 10.65 7.66 -22.71
C GLU A 293 10.42 6.51 -21.73
N LYS A 294 9.95 6.81 -20.51
CA LYS A 294 9.58 5.77 -19.52
C LYS A 294 8.47 4.86 -20.05
N THR A 295 7.45 5.45 -20.66
CA THR A 295 6.30 4.71 -21.20
C THR A 295 6.74 3.81 -22.37
N GLU A 296 7.56 4.33 -23.29
CA GLU A 296 8.10 3.53 -24.39
C GLU A 296 9.00 2.38 -23.94
N GLN A 297 9.83 2.60 -22.92
CA GLN A 297 10.63 1.51 -22.35
C GLN A 297 9.75 0.37 -21.81
N ILE A 298 8.62 0.69 -21.15
CA ILE A 298 7.69 -0.32 -20.65
C ILE A 298 7.01 -1.06 -21.81
N ILE A 299 6.55 -0.34 -22.84
CA ILE A 299 5.92 -0.94 -24.02
C ILE A 299 6.88 -1.90 -24.74
N ASN A 300 8.15 -1.53 -24.85
CA ASN A 300 9.18 -2.38 -25.42
C ASN A 300 9.38 -3.65 -24.60
N LEU A 301 9.38 -3.57 -23.27
CA LEU A 301 9.46 -4.75 -22.39
C LEU A 301 8.24 -5.67 -22.55
N ILE A 302 7.05 -5.11 -22.77
CA ILE A 302 5.84 -5.91 -23.06
C ILE A 302 5.99 -6.63 -24.41
N SER A 303 6.44 -5.92 -25.44
CA SER A 303 6.52 -6.42 -26.82
C SER A 303 7.64 -7.44 -27.02
N THR A 304 8.84 -7.20 -26.47
CA THR A 304 10.01 -8.08 -26.61
C THR A 304 9.80 -9.44 -25.94
N ASN A 305 8.87 -9.52 -25.03
CA ASN A 305 8.52 -10.71 -24.29
C ASN A 305 7.17 -11.33 -24.74
N SER A 306 6.61 -10.90 -25.87
CA SER A 306 5.34 -11.40 -26.43
C SER A 306 5.52 -12.69 -27.24
#